data_4ec61e4160e044f2c4ea39ee1170cbce
#
_entry.id   4ec61e4160e044f2c4ea39ee1170cbce
#
_cell.length_a   1.000
_cell.length_b   1.000
_cell.length_c   1.000
_cell.angle_alpha   90.00
_cell.angle_beta   90.00
_cell.angle_gamma   90.00
#
_symmetry.space_group_name_H-M   'P 1'
#
loop_
_entity.id
_entity.type
_entity.pdbx_description
1 polymer ?
#
loop_
_entity_poly.entity_id
_entity_poly.type
_entity_poly.pdbx_seq_one_letter_code
_entity_poly.pdbx_strand_id
1 'polypeptide(L)'
;MGDSIHGRDLMSDRTTRRQVVQAGAGLALTATLAGCGLGEGPSGGDTTQRITPKVDGDLVYFNWAQYLNPSLFKEFENRHGVTVRESNFDSMPAMMAKLQSGNHYDLIFPSAEFTHKLVGADRLLEIPRDKLEHADVVYSYFDDPWYDPDSAHTVPYSLYVTGLGYRADKIDSMTGSWRDLTNPDAEGRSYILDDYQEGIGMANLVNGFDLNAVDPDQLEVSKEYLIGLKPDLRGFTSDTITSMASGNAWIQHLWNGDVVNIRYRVDNPDDIQFQKCREGLPVGSDCFAIPVDAQHPGTALLFIDFMLEKAAQNVKWTGYPMPTKNS
;
A
#
# COMPACT_ATOMS: atom_id res chain seq x y z
N MET A 1 -54.12 -50.10 -32.58
CA MET A 1 -52.92 -50.86 -32.32
C MET A 1 -52.10 -49.97 -31.37
N GLY A 2 -52.25 -50.13 -30.12
CA GLY A 2 -51.68 -51.15 -29.19
C GLY A 2 -50.31 -50.65 -28.83
N ASP A 3 -49.80 -50.44 -27.68
CA ASP A 3 -50.16 -50.93 -26.35
C ASP A 3 -49.53 -50.01 -25.26
N SER A 4 -50.22 -49.96 -24.14
CA SER A 4 -49.80 -49.54 -22.84
C SER A 4 -48.64 -50.38 -22.30
N ILE A 5 -47.80 -49.82 -21.37
CA ILE A 5 -47.32 -50.51 -20.16
C ILE A 5 -46.79 -49.48 -19.14
N HIS A 6 -47.56 -49.34 -18.06
CA HIS A 6 -47.29 -49.49 -16.65
C HIS A 6 -46.05 -48.73 -16.03
N GLY A 7 -46.46 -47.91 -15.13
CA GLY A 7 -45.72 -47.25 -14.11
C GLY A 7 -45.03 -48.13 -13.07
N ARG A 8 -44.09 -47.51 -12.38
CA ARG A 8 -43.72 -47.87 -11.01
C ARG A 8 -43.39 -46.60 -10.23
N ASP A 9 -44.19 -46.35 -9.23
CA ASP A 9 -43.91 -45.50 -8.10
C ASP A 9 -42.55 -45.83 -7.46
N LEU A 10 -41.75 -44.81 -7.20
CA LEU A 10 -40.75 -44.87 -6.16
C LEU A 10 -40.97 -43.67 -5.22
N MET A 11 -41.52 -44.02 -4.07
CA MET A 11 -41.73 -43.13 -2.94
C MET A 11 -40.45 -42.41 -2.54
N SER A 12 -40.57 -41.10 -2.43
CA SER A 12 -39.57 -40.20 -1.81
C SER A 12 -39.58 -40.41 -0.30
N ASP A 13 -38.49 -40.87 0.23
CA ASP A 13 -38.23 -40.89 1.66
C ASP A 13 -37.70 -39.52 2.08
N ARG A 14 -38.64 -38.69 2.58
CA ARG A 14 -38.30 -37.40 3.21
C ARG A 14 -37.99 -37.64 4.68
N THR A 15 -36.70 -37.87 4.99
CA THR A 15 -36.21 -37.79 6.35
C THR A 15 -36.21 -36.33 6.81
N THR A 16 -37.15 -36.03 7.70
CA THR A 16 -37.30 -34.71 8.31
C THR A 16 -36.20 -34.46 9.35
N ARG A 17 -35.65 -33.24 9.35
CA ARG A 17 -34.61 -32.70 10.26
C ARG A 17 -34.90 -32.83 11.76
N ARG A 18 -35.87 -33.62 12.19
CA ARG A 18 -36.30 -33.73 13.59
C ARG A 18 -35.88 -35.02 14.29
N GLN A 19 -35.21 -35.95 13.64
CA GLN A 19 -34.85 -37.27 14.20
C GLN A 19 -33.35 -37.46 14.51
N VAL A 20 -32.51 -36.42 14.47
CA VAL A 20 -31.08 -36.53 14.82
C VAL A 20 -30.75 -35.98 16.22
N VAL A 21 -31.75 -35.64 17.04
CA VAL A 21 -31.52 -34.99 18.35
C VAL A 21 -31.77 -35.93 19.55
N GLN A 22 -31.91 -37.22 19.35
CA GLN A 22 -32.07 -38.12 20.49
C GLN A 22 -31.24 -39.41 20.38
N ALA A 23 -29.90 -39.26 20.44
CA ALA A 23 -29.04 -40.35 20.95
C ALA A 23 -27.63 -39.79 21.19
N GLY A 24 -27.24 -39.61 22.45
CA GLY A 24 -25.84 -39.25 22.80
C GLY A 24 -25.73 -38.35 24.02
N ALA A 25 -26.13 -38.86 25.17
CA ALA A 25 -25.73 -38.26 26.44
C ALA A 25 -24.26 -38.57 26.71
N GLY A 26 -23.48 -37.56 27.08
CA GLY A 26 -22.23 -37.71 27.81
C GLY A 26 -20.97 -37.42 27.03
N LEU A 27 -20.65 -36.15 26.88
CA LEU A 27 -19.27 -35.61 26.93
C LEU A 27 -19.41 -34.09 26.98
N ALA A 28 -19.10 -33.52 28.13
CA ALA A 28 -19.03 -32.07 28.31
C ALA A 28 -17.86 -31.54 27.50
N LEU A 29 -18.11 -31.00 26.32
CA LEU A 29 -17.21 -30.12 25.59
C LEU A 29 -17.62 -28.69 25.90
N THR A 30 -16.80 -28.01 26.69
CA THR A 30 -16.82 -26.57 26.82
C THR A 30 -16.56 -25.96 25.44
N ALA A 31 -17.63 -25.64 24.71
CA ALA A 31 -17.54 -24.82 23.51
C ALA A 31 -17.29 -23.37 23.98
N THR A 32 -16.03 -22.94 23.96
CA THR A 32 -15.69 -21.54 23.94
C THR A 32 -16.31 -20.94 22.69
N LEU A 33 -17.16 -19.94 22.87
CA LEU A 33 -17.65 -19.06 21.81
C LEU A 33 -16.42 -18.36 21.17
N ALA A 34 -15.90 -18.96 20.12
CA ALA A 34 -14.98 -18.26 19.23
C ALA A 34 -15.84 -17.25 18.46
N GLY A 35 -15.81 -15.99 18.91
CA GLY A 35 -16.23 -14.85 18.09
C GLY A 35 -15.51 -14.91 16.75
N CYS A 36 -16.17 -14.46 15.69
CA CYS A 36 -15.54 -14.23 14.39
C CYS A 36 -14.44 -13.19 14.55
N GLY A 37 -13.27 -13.61 15.06
CA GLY A 37 -12.02 -12.89 15.06
C GLY A 37 -11.27 -13.27 13.79
N LEU A 38 -10.64 -12.29 13.20
CA LEU A 38 -9.59 -12.42 12.20
C LEU A 38 -8.78 -13.69 12.50
N GLY A 39 -8.69 -14.59 11.52
CA GLY A 39 -8.06 -15.89 11.71
C GLY A 39 -6.71 -15.76 12.41
N GLU A 40 -6.44 -16.68 13.36
CA GLU A 40 -5.12 -16.83 13.96
C GLU A 40 -4.12 -17.10 12.82
N GLY A 41 -3.50 -16.02 12.33
CA GLY A 41 -2.25 -16.13 11.59
C GLY A 41 -1.18 -16.73 12.52
N PRO A 42 -0.05 -17.20 12.00
CA PRO A 42 1.01 -17.76 12.80
C PRO A 42 1.28 -16.86 14.00
N SER A 43 1.34 -17.46 15.21
CA SER A 43 1.54 -16.78 16.49
C SER A 43 2.60 -15.71 16.37
N GLY A 44 2.29 -14.49 16.83
CA GLY A 44 3.21 -13.36 16.81
C GLY A 44 4.59 -13.79 17.32
N GLY A 45 5.62 -13.47 16.55
CA GLY A 45 7.01 -13.71 16.97
C GLY A 45 7.35 -12.83 18.17
N ASP A 46 8.51 -13.09 18.80
CA ASP A 46 9.03 -12.22 19.84
C ASP A 46 9.48 -10.89 19.21
N THR A 47 8.63 -9.85 19.32
CA THR A 47 8.91 -8.52 18.79
C THR A 47 10.09 -7.84 19.45
N THR A 48 10.46 -8.28 20.68
CA THR A 48 11.56 -7.72 21.48
C THR A 48 12.91 -8.37 21.18
N GLN A 49 12.99 -9.22 20.18
CA GLN A 49 14.25 -9.81 19.74
C GLN A 49 15.25 -8.70 19.41
N ARG A 50 16.35 -8.65 20.15
CA ARG A 50 17.42 -7.69 19.91
C ARG A 50 18.16 -8.03 18.62
N ILE A 51 17.89 -7.26 17.57
CA ILE A 51 18.59 -7.36 16.30
C ILE A 51 19.81 -6.41 16.29
N THR A 52 20.83 -6.75 15.53
CA THR A 52 22.04 -5.93 15.37
C THR A 52 22.40 -5.84 13.89
N PRO A 53 22.91 -4.70 13.40
CA PRO A 53 23.39 -4.57 12.02
C PRO A 53 24.55 -5.55 11.77
N LYS A 54 24.31 -6.54 10.93
CA LYS A 54 25.31 -7.53 10.51
C LYS A 54 24.80 -8.27 9.28
N VAL A 55 25.72 -8.78 8.47
CA VAL A 55 25.35 -9.72 7.41
C VAL A 55 24.99 -11.06 8.05
N ASP A 56 23.73 -11.46 7.95
CA ASP A 56 23.21 -12.75 8.41
C ASP A 56 22.53 -13.55 7.29
N GLY A 57 22.55 -13.05 6.06
CA GLY A 57 22.12 -13.70 4.83
C GLY A 57 21.81 -12.73 3.71
N ASP A 58 21.22 -13.23 2.62
CA ASP A 58 20.71 -12.41 1.51
C ASP A 58 19.48 -11.63 1.97
N LEU A 59 19.21 -10.47 1.36
CA LEU A 59 18.06 -9.64 1.67
C LEU A 59 16.87 -9.97 0.79
N VAL A 60 15.75 -10.34 1.36
CA VAL A 60 14.46 -10.44 0.66
C VAL A 60 13.67 -9.14 0.89
N TYR A 61 13.65 -8.32 -0.13
CA TYR A 61 13.11 -6.97 -0.13
C TYR A 61 11.72 -6.96 -0.78
N PHE A 62 10.70 -6.39 -0.11
CA PHE A 62 9.33 -6.38 -0.57
C PHE A 62 8.74 -4.98 -0.53
N ASN A 63 8.58 -4.34 -1.69
CA ASN A 63 8.25 -2.94 -1.82
C ASN A 63 7.31 -2.67 -2.99
N TRP A 64 6.88 -1.44 -3.12
CA TRP A 64 6.26 -0.88 -4.30
C TRP A 64 7.20 -0.97 -5.52
N ALA A 65 6.62 -1.18 -6.71
CA ALA A 65 7.42 -1.19 -7.92
C ALA A 65 8.02 0.20 -8.20
N GLN A 66 9.28 0.23 -8.68
CA GLN A 66 9.97 1.48 -9.07
C GLN A 66 10.11 2.52 -7.92
N TYR A 67 10.16 2.06 -6.70
CA TYR A 67 10.19 2.90 -5.51
C TYR A 67 11.57 2.99 -4.86
N LEU A 68 12.58 2.36 -5.44
CA LEU A 68 13.97 2.44 -5.04
C LEU A 68 14.89 2.43 -6.25
N ASN A 69 15.95 3.25 -6.23
CA ASN A 69 16.95 3.31 -7.30
C ASN A 69 17.69 1.98 -7.44
N PRO A 70 17.57 1.26 -8.57
CA PRO A 70 18.17 -0.07 -8.74
C PRO A 70 19.69 -0.11 -8.62
N SER A 71 20.38 1.04 -8.84
CA SER A 71 21.84 1.10 -8.69
C SER A 71 22.27 0.94 -7.23
N LEU A 72 21.38 1.29 -6.26
CA LEU A 72 21.64 1.15 -4.84
C LEU A 72 21.64 -0.29 -4.39
N PHE A 73 20.82 -1.16 -5.00
CA PHE A 73 20.88 -2.60 -4.73
C PHE A 73 22.27 -3.15 -5.06
N LYS A 74 22.80 -2.83 -6.24
CA LYS A 74 24.14 -3.28 -6.66
C LYS A 74 25.24 -2.72 -5.78
N GLU A 75 25.10 -1.47 -5.33
CA GLU A 75 26.07 -0.86 -4.41
C GLU A 75 26.05 -1.57 -3.06
N PHE A 76 24.87 -1.87 -2.52
CA PHE A 76 24.70 -2.61 -1.28
C PHE A 76 25.26 -4.05 -1.37
N GLU A 77 24.88 -4.77 -2.45
CA GLU A 77 25.38 -6.12 -2.75
C GLU A 77 26.91 -6.17 -2.79
N ASN A 78 27.53 -5.22 -3.49
CA ASN A 78 28.99 -5.14 -3.59
C ASN A 78 29.66 -4.77 -2.26
N ARG A 79 29.01 -3.91 -1.45
CA ARG A 79 29.55 -3.45 -0.15
C ARG A 79 29.55 -4.56 0.89
N HIS A 80 28.50 -5.39 0.90
CA HIS A 80 28.25 -6.37 1.95
C HIS A 80 28.42 -7.83 1.52
N GLY A 81 28.60 -8.10 0.23
CA GLY A 81 28.76 -9.46 -0.28
C GLY A 81 27.49 -10.31 -0.19
N VAL A 82 26.34 -9.69 -0.32
CA VAL A 82 25.01 -10.32 -0.27
C VAL A 82 24.27 -10.15 -1.60
N THR A 83 23.16 -10.88 -1.77
CA THR A 83 22.23 -10.70 -2.87
C THR A 83 20.95 -10.02 -2.36
N VAL A 84 20.43 -9.02 -3.09
CA VAL A 84 19.12 -8.43 -2.82
C VAL A 84 18.09 -9.02 -3.78
N ARG A 85 17.08 -9.68 -3.22
CA ARG A 85 15.97 -10.27 -3.98
C ARG A 85 14.76 -9.39 -3.85
N GLU A 86 14.47 -8.63 -4.89
CA GLU A 86 13.31 -7.76 -4.94
C GLU A 86 12.03 -8.53 -5.24
N SER A 87 10.98 -8.23 -4.51
CA SER A 87 9.59 -8.58 -4.79
C SER A 87 8.72 -7.33 -4.67
N ASN A 88 7.68 -7.22 -5.50
CA ASN A 88 6.84 -6.03 -5.53
C ASN A 88 5.39 -6.35 -5.20
N PHE A 89 4.70 -5.32 -4.72
CA PHE A 89 3.25 -5.26 -4.59
C PHE A 89 2.73 -3.96 -5.22
N ASP A 90 1.45 -3.92 -5.50
CA ASP A 90 0.73 -2.82 -6.14
C ASP A 90 -0.32 -2.17 -5.24
N SER A 91 -0.56 -2.76 -4.07
CA SER A 91 -1.49 -2.22 -3.07
C SER A 91 -1.17 -2.74 -1.67
N MET A 92 -1.53 -1.97 -0.63
CA MET A 92 -1.36 -2.40 0.76
C MET A 92 -2.14 -3.67 1.09
N PRO A 93 -3.40 -3.87 0.64
CA PRO A 93 -4.08 -5.16 0.80
C PRO A 93 -3.34 -6.35 0.18
N ALA A 94 -2.72 -6.16 -1.00
CA ALA A 94 -1.92 -7.22 -1.65
C ALA A 94 -0.66 -7.55 -0.84
N MET A 95 0.02 -6.54 -0.28
CA MET A 95 1.14 -6.74 0.64
C MET A 95 0.71 -7.57 1.85
N MET A 96 -0.38 -7.18 2.52
CA MET A 96 -0.90 -7.89 3.70
C MET A 96 -1.28 -9.33 3.39
N ALA A 97 -1.94 -9.59 2.26
CA ALA A 97 -2.29 -10.94 1.84
C ALA A 97 -1.05 -11.82 1.63
N LYS A 98 0.02 -11.28 1.06
CA LYS A 98 1.29 -12.01 0.88
C LYS A 98 1.99 -12.30 2.21
N LEU A 99 2.01 -11.35 3.15
CA LEU A 99 2.54 -11.57 4.49
C LEU A 99 1.77 -12.67 5.24
N GLN A 100 0.43 -12.68 5.10
CA GLN A 100 -0.43 -13.69 5.73
C GLN A 100 -0.30 -15.08 5.10
N SER A 101 0.12 -15.18 3.85
CA SER A 101 0.26 -16.45 3.12
C SER A 101 1.53 -17.25 3.47
N GLY A 102 2.33 -16.76 4.44
CA GLY A 102 3.55 -17.44 4.90
C GLY A 102 4.78 -17.20 4.03
N ASN A 103 4.74 -16.20 3.14
CA ASN A 103 5.97 -15.73 2.51
C ASN A 103 6.81 -14.96 3.51
N HIS A 104 8.11 -15.20 3.50
CA HIS A 104 9.06 -14.49 4.37
C HIS A 104 9.72 -13.35 3.60
N TYR A 105 9.73 -12.20 4.23
CA TYR A 105 10.42 -11.01 3.76
C TYR A 105 11.25 -10.43 4.90
N ASP A 106 12.43 -9.92 4.58
CA ASP A 106 13.33 -9.34 5.58
C ASP A 106 13.08 -7.85 5.77
N LEU A 107 12.58 -7.19 4.74
CA LEU A 107 12.27 -5.75 4.75
C LEU A 107 11.00 -5.48 3.96
N ILE A 108 10.08 -4.72 4.55
CA ILE A 108 8.81 -4.30 3.95
C ILE A 108 8.61 -2.79 4.06
N PHE A 109 7.68 -2.24 3.25
CA PHE A 109 7.43 -0.80 3.14
C PHE A 109 5.94 -0.47 3.30
N PRO A 110 5.39 -0.62 4.50
CA PRO A 110 4.01 -0.28 4.77
C PRO A 110 3.79 1.24 4.81
N SER A 111 2.60 1.68 4.37
CA SER A 111 2.12 3.03 4.65
C SER A 111 1.82 3.19 6.16
N ALA A 112 1.74 4.44 6.62
CA ALA A 112 1.55 4.77 8.04
C ALA A 112 0.35 4.03 8.67
N GLU A 113 -0.80 3.96 7.98
CA GLU A 113 -2.01 3.29 8.47
C GLU A 113 -1.84 1.78 8.59
N PHE A 114 -1.09 1.17 7.66
CA PHE A 114 -0.79 -0.25 7.71
C PHE A 114 0.33 -0.56 8.70
N THR A 115 1.28 0.35 8.89
CA THR A 115 2.25 0.30 9.98
C THR A 115 1.54 0.24 11.32
N HIS A 116 0.58 1.13 11.59
CA HIS A 116 -0.20 1.11 12.83
C HIS A 116 -0.90 -0.24 13.07
N LYS A 117 -1.48 -0.83 12.03
CA LYS A 117 -2.12 -2.16 12.12
C LYS A 117 -1.11 -3.27 12.42
N LEU A 118 0.08 -3.22 11.81
CA LEU A 118 1.13 -4.21 11.99
C LEU A 118 1.76 -4.11 13.39
N VAL A 119 1.99 -2.89 13.89
CA VAL A 119 2.47 -2.64 15.26
C VAL A 119 1.44 -3.14 16.27
N GLY A 120 0.16 -2.76 16.12
CA GLY A 120 -0.91 -3.19 17.01
C GLY A 120 -1.20 -4.71 17.00
N ALA A 121 -0.70 -5.42 15.98
CA ALA A 121 -0.83 -6.87 15.85
C ALA A 121 0.48 -7.63 16.21
N ASP A 122 1.48 -6.96 16.76
CA ASP A 122 2.80 -7.52 17.11
C ASP A 122 3.47 -8.23 15.92
N ARG A 123 3.43 -7.61 14.72
CA ARG A 123 3.96 -8.21 13.49
C ARG A 123 5.29 -7.64 13.03
N LEU A 124 5.84 -6.65 13.74
CA LEU A 124 7.11 -6.00 13.42
C LEU A 124 8.12 -6.17 14.55
N LEU A 125 9.39 -6.36 14.20
CA LEU A 125 10.51 -6.33 15.15
C LEU A 125 10.79 -4.89 15.58
N GLU A 126 11.28 -4.72 16.81
CA GLU A 126 11.84 -3.45 17.24
C GLU A 126 13.13 -3.13 16.47
N ILE A 127 13.23 -1.89 15.99
CA ILE A 127 14.42 -1.37 15.31
C ILE A 127 15.29 -0.61 16.31
N PRO A 128 16.47 -1.12 16.65
CA PRO A 128 17.39 -0.45 17.57
C PRO A 128 18.04 0.76 16.86
N ARG A 129 17.38 1.92 16.89
CA ARG A 129 17.86 3.14 16.23
C ARG A 129 19.23 3.58 16.71
N ASP A 130 19.60 3.28 17.94
CA ASP A 130 20.94 3.53 18.53
C ASP A 130 22.06 2.72 17.87
N LYS A 131 21.72 1.73 17.03
CA LYS A 131 22.67 0.92 16.25
C LYS A 131 22.76 1.34 14.78
N LEU A 132 21.93 2.26 14.34
CA LEU A 132 22.00 2.81 12.99
C LEU A 132 22.95 4.02 13.01
N GLU A 133 23.98 3.99 12.15
CA GLU A 133 24.99 5.06 12.10
C GLU A 133 24.42 6.39 11.57
N HIS A 134 23.38 6.28 10.74
CA HIS A 134 22.75 7.43 10.07
C HIS A 134 21.33 7.75 10.61
N ALA A 135 20.94 7.25 11.77
CA ALA A 135 19.61 7.52 12.33
C ALA A 135 19.35 9.02 12.60
N ASP A 136 20.40 9.79 12.90
CA ASP A 136 20.35 11.22 13.21
C ASP A 136 20.02 12.12 12.01
N VAL A 137 20.09 11.57 10.78
CA VAL A 137 19.68 12.32 9.58
C VAL A 137 18.16 12.43 9.47
N VAL A 138 17.36 11.55 10.09
CA VAL A 138 15.91 11.64 10.09
C VAL A 138 15.45 12.92 10.80
N TYR A 139 14.43 13.59 10.25
CA TYR A 139 13.87 14.77 10.90
C TYR A 139 13.12 14.38 12.18
N SER A 140 13.32 15.16 13.25
CA SER A 140 12.68 14.94 14.55
C SER A 140 11.13 15.03 14.51
N TYR A 141 10.55 15.57 13.45
CA TYR A 141 9.10 15.52 13.22
C TYR A 141 8.55 14.09 13.16
N PHE A 142 9.42 13.12 12.82
CA PHE A 142 9.10 11.70 12.73
C PHE A 142 9.51 10.90 13.98
N ASP A 143 9.87 11.59 15.06
CA ASP A 143 10.03 10.96 16.35
C ASP A 143 8.65 10.79 16.99
N ASP A 144 8.37 9.61 17.53
CA ASP A 144 7.10 9.25 18.16
C ASP A 144 5.85 9.53 17.28
N PRO A 145 5.79 9.00 16.04
CA PRO A 145 4.64 9.22 15.18
C PRO A 145 3.43 8.39 15.65
N TRP A 146 2.22 8.87 15.38
CA TRP A 146 0.95 8.24 15.80
C TRP A 146 0.82 6.76 15.39
N TYR A 147 1.49 6.35 14.33
CA TYR A 147 1.43 4.98 13.80
C TYR A 147 2.47 4.03 14.40
N ASP A 148 3.50 4.54 15.05
CA ASP A 148 4.60 3.79 15.68
C ASP A 148 5.08 4.53 16.93
N PRO A 149 4.39 4.36 18.08
CA PRO A 149 4.76 4.99 19.34
C PRO A 149 6.21 4.72 19.71
N ASP A 150 6.87 5.73 20.26
CA ASP A 150 8.30 5.72 20.62
C ASP A 150 9.23 5.45 19.41
N SER A 151 8.69 5.44 18.18
CA SER A 151 9.44 5.07 16.95
C SER A 151 10.15 3.74 17.09
N ALA A 152 9.49 2.76 17.69
CA ALA A 152 10.12 1.52 18.12
C ALA A 152 10.34 0.52 16.96
N HIS A 153 9.47 0.54 15.93
CA HIS A 153 9.40 -0.54 14.95
C HIS A 153 9.73 -0.11 13.53
N THR A 154 9.79 1.20 13.27
CA THR A 154 9.97 1.70 11.90
C THR A 154 10.98 2.81 11.78
N VAL A 155 11.49 2.96 10.56
CA VAL A 155 12.25 4.15 10.14
C VAL A 155 11.51 4.77 8.95
N PRO A 156 11.18 6.07 8.96
CA PRO A 156 10.47 6.68 7.84
C PRO A 156 11.29 6.58 6.56
N TYR A 157 10.62 6.17 5.47
CA TYR A 157 11.25 5.98 4.17
C TYR A 157 10.95 7.12 3.21
N SER A 158 9.67 7.43 3.02
CA SER A 158 9.27 8.46 2.06
C SER A 158 8.10 9.28 2.56
N LEU A 159 7.99 10.47 1.98
CA LEU A 159 6.80 11.30 2.00
C LEU A 159 6.24 11.35 0.58
N TYR A 160 4.94 11.22 0.46
CA TYR A 160 4.25 11.43 -0.80
C TYR A 160 3.08 12.39 -0.64
N VAL A 161 2.77 13.04 -1.73
CA VAL A 161 1.61 13.92 -1.86
C VAL A 161 0.85 13.47 -3.09
N THR A 162 -0.46 13.30 -2.95
CA THR A 162 -1.30 12.93 -4.07
C THR A 162 -1.99 14.15 -4.67
N GLY A 163 -2.03 14.20 -5.98
CA GLY A 163 -2.61 15.32 -6.73
C GLY A 163 -2.99 14.91 -8.15
N LEU A 164 -3.07 15.86 -9.05
CA LEU A 164 -3.30 15.62 -10.47
C LEU A 164 -2.03 15.85 -11.28
N GLY A 165 -1.56 14.79 -11.96
CA GLY A 165 -0.63 14.93 -13.05
C GLY A 165 -1.40 15.25 -14.32
N TYR A 166 -0.86 16.11 -15.18
CA TYR A 166 -1.48 16.41 -16.46
C TYR A 166 -0.46 16.71 -17.56
N ARG A 167 -0.89 16.51 -18.81
CA ARG A 167 -0.12 16.84 -20.00
C ARG A 167 -0.43 18.27 -20.44
N ALA A 168 0.51 19.18 -20.20
CA ALA A 168 0.36 20.59 -20.58
C ALA A 168 0.35 20.81 -22.12
N ASP A 169 0.83 19.85 -22.90
CA ASP A 169 0.72 19.87 -24.36
C ASP A 169 -0.68 19.45 -24.89
N LYS A 170 -1.58 19.01 -24.00
CA LYS A 170 -2.93 18.55 -24.32
C LYS A 170 -4.02 19.30 -23.57
N ILE A 171 -3.72 19.85 -22.42
CA ILE A 171 -4.68 20.51 -21.53
C ILE A 171 -4.34 22.00 -21.51
N ASP A 172 -5.21 22.82 -22.07
CA ASP A 172 -4.99 24.27 -22.20
C ASP A 172 -5.00 24.98 -20.85
N SER A 173 -5.84 24.53 -19.92
CA SER A 173 -5.92 25.13 -18.60
C SER A 173 -6.44 24.16 -17.55
N MET A 174 -5.89 24.29 -16.35
CA MET A 174 -6.31 23.61 -15.13
C MET A 174 -6.84 24.65 -14.13
N THR A 175 -7.91 24.30 -13.41
CA THR A 175 -8.55 25.22 -12.46
C THR A 175 -7.92 25.19 -11.06
N GLY A 176 -7.06 24.22 -10.78
CA GLY A 176 -6.51 23.98 -9.45
C GLY A 176 -7.46 23.21 -8.53
N SER A 177 -8.33 22.39 -9.09
CA SER A 177 -9.32 21.59 -8.36
C SER A 177 -9.22 20.13 -8.75
N TRP A 178 -9.59 19.23 -7.85
CA TRP A 178 -9.79 17.80 -8.16
C TRP A 178 -10.87 17.59 -9.23
N ARG A 179 -11.78 18.57 -9.40
CA ARG A 179 -12.81 18.54 -10.46
C ARG A 179 -12.25 18.62 -11.86
N ASP A 180 -10.97 18.97 -12.02
CA ASP A 180 -10.27 18.93 -13.30
C ASP A 180 -10.12 17.51 -13.88
N LEU A 181 -10.43 16.46 -13.10
CA LEU A 181 -10.57 15.08 -13.62
C LEU A 181 -11.62 14.98 -14.73
N THR A 182 -12.61 15.89 -14.75
CA THR A 182 -13.62 15.97 -15.81
C THR A 182 -13.38 17.15 -16.75
N ASN A 183 -12.14 17.63 -16.86
CA ASN A 183 -11.76 18.68 -17.80
C ASN A 183 -12.11 18.24 -19.24
N PRO A 184 -12.89 19.03 -19.99
CA PRO A 184 -13.29 18.64 -21.35
C PRO A 184 -12.12 18.45 -22.32
N ASP A 185 -10.98 19.13 -22.10
CA ASP A 185 -9.78 18.95 -22.93
C ASP A 185 -9.19 17.53 -22.80
N ALA A 186 -9.50 16.84 -21.70
CA ALA A 186 -9.00 15.48 -21.49
C ALA A 186 -9.65 14.44 -22.41
N GLU A 187 -10.79 14.74 -23.03
CA GLU A 187 -11.48 13.86 -24.01
C GLU A 187 -11.69 12.42 -23.51
N GLY A 188 -12.03 12.24 -22.22
CA GLY A 188 -12.18 10.93 -21.58
C GLY A 188 -10.85 10.20 -21.36
N ARG A 189 -9.72 10.92 -21.26
CA ARG A 189 -8.39 10.38 -20.95
C ARG A 189 -7.93 10.72 -19.52
N SER A 190 -8.90 10.80 -18.63
CA SER A 190 -8.65 10.97 -17.20
C SER A 190 -8.72 9.63 -16.49
N TYR A 191 -7.83 9.44 -15.53
CA TYR A 191 -7.79 8.24 -14.68
C TYR A 191 -7.76 8.62 -13.20
N ILE A 192 -8.34 7.77 -12.37
CA ILE A 192 -8.20 7.80 -10.91
C ILE A 192 -7.26 6.65 -10.51
N LEU A 193 -6.51 6.83 -9.41
CA LEU A 193 -5.75 5.75 -8.79
C LEU A 193 -6.69 4.59 -8.42
N ASP A 194 -6.26 3.36 -8.72
CA ASP A 194 -6.94 2.14 -8.27
C ASP A 194 -6.56 1.83 -6.82
N ASP A 195 -6.82 2.82 -5.97
CA ASP A 195 -6.65 2.77 -4.53
C ASP A 195 -7.87 3.39 -3.85
N TYR A 196 -8.53 2.60 -3.00
CA TYR A 196 -9.78 3.03 -2.37
C TYR A 196 -9.58 4.16 -1.36
N GLN A 197 -8.43 4.22 -0.67
CA GLN A 197 -8.14 5.27 0.30
C GLN A 197 -7.93 6.61 -0.42
N GLU A 198 -7.15 6.60 -1.48
CA GLU A 198 -6.89 7.76 -2.32
C GLU A 198 -8.17 8.25 -3.01
N GLY A 199 -8.94 7.34 -3.61
CA GLY A 199 -10.18 7.69 -4.31
C GLY A 199 -11.25 8.25 -3.38
N ILE A 200 -11.50 7.62 -2.23
CA ILE A 200 -12.48 8.09 -1.24
C ILE A 200 -12.00 9.38 -0.57
N GLY A 201 -10.71 9.46 -0.21
CA GLY A 201 -10.11 10.64 0.39
C GLY A 201 -10.22 11.88 -0.53
N MET A 202 -9.91 11.72 -1.82
CA MET A 202 -10.12 12.76 -2.82
C MET A 202 -11.58 13.19 -2.91
N ALA A 203 -12.52 12.24 -2.95
CA ALA A 203 -13.94 12.53 -2.99
C ALA A 203 -14.45 13.26 -1.74
N ASN A 204 -13.94 12.89 -0.56
CA ASN A 204 -14.22 13.59 0.70
C ASN A 204 -13.79 15.05 0.61
N LEU A 205 -12.56 15.31 0.18
CA LEU A 205 -12.04 16.69 0.03
C LEU A 205 -12.87 17.52 -0.97
N VAL A 206 -13.24 16.93 -2.11
CA VAL A 206 -14.08 17.61 -3.11
C VAL A 206 -15.44 18.02 -2.56
N ASN A 207 -15.99 17.23 -1.64
CA ASN A 207 -17.27 17.51 -0.99
C ASN A 207 -17.14 18.37 0.28
N GLY A 208 -15.91 18.83 0.60
CA GLY A 208 -15.66 19.69 1.76
C GLY A 208 -15.63 18.93 3.09
N PHE A 209 -15.43 17.62 3.06
CA PHE A 209 -15.27 16.80 4.24
C PHE A 209 -13.80 16.64 4.62
N ASP A 210 -13.54 16.15 5.83
CA ASP A 210 -12.19 15.73 6.20
C ASP A 210 -11.69 14.59 5.30
N LEU A 211 -10.39 14.59 4.99
CA LEU A 211 -9.77 13.53 4.18
C LEU A 211 -10.11 12.13 4.69
N ASN A 212 -10.09 11.97 6.00
CA ASN A 212 -10.32 10.71 6.70
C ASN A 212 -11.74 10.57 7.26
N ALA A 213 -12.71 11.30 6.70
CA ALA A 213 -14.10 11.21 7.14
C ALA A 213 -14.62 9.77 7.05
N VAL A 214 -15.25 9.29 8.14
CA VAL A 214 -15.82 7.94 8.26
C VAL A 214 -17.31 7.96 8.57
N ASP A 215 -17.93 9.15 8.60
CA ASP A 215 -19.37 9.29 8.78
C ASP A 215 -20.12 8.65 7.60
N PRO A 216 -21.11 7.76 7.86
CA PRO A 216 -21.79 7.03 6.78
C PRO A 216 -22.49 7.93 5.75
N ASP A 217 -23.07 9.05 6.20
CA ASP A 217 -23.78 9.96 5.29
C ASP A 217 -22.79 10.72 4.40
N GLN A 218 -21.63 11.11 4.95
CA GLN A 218 -20.54 11.73 4.18
C GLN A 218 -19.91 10.74 3.19
N LEU A 219 -19.74 9.50 3.60
CA LEU A 219 -19.21 8.45 2.71
C LEU A 219 -20.17 8.14 1.56
N GLU A 220 -21.50 8.17 1.80
CA GLU A 220 -22.48 7.99 0.73
C GLU A 220 -22.39 9.12 -0.29
N VAL A 221 -22.28 10.40 0.15
CA VAL A 221 -22.08 11.55 -0.74
C VAL A 221 -20.80 11.39 -1.57
N SER A 222 -19.72 10.98 -0.94
CA SER A 222 -18.42 10.76 -1.63
C SER A 222 -18.48 9.62 -2.63
N LYS A 223 -19.20 8.55 -2.32
CA LYS A 223 -19.47 7.43 -3.22
C LYS A 223 -20.29 7.88 -4.42
N GLU A 224 -21.38 8.65 -4.21
CA GLU A 224 -22.19 9.18 -5.30
C GLU A 224 -21.37 10.09 -6.23
N TYR A 225 -20.48 10.91 -5.67
CA TYR A 225 -19.55 11.71 -6.46
C TYR A 225 -18.65 10.84 -7.35
N LEU A 226 -18.02 9.79 -6.78
CA LEU A 226 -17.15 8.86 -7.52
C LEU A 226 -17.92 8.11 -8.62
N ILE A 227 -19.16 7.70 -8.33
CA ILE A 227 -20.03 7.05 -9.32
C ILE A 227 -20.34 8.03 -10.47
N GLY A 228 -20.61 9.30 -10.13
CA GLY A 228 -20.89 10.35 -11.09
C GLY A 228 -19.71 10.69 -12.01
N LEU A 229 -18.49 10.50 -11.55
CA LEU A 229 -17.27 10.70 -12.38
C LEU A 229 -17.07 9.60 -13.45
N LYS A 230 -17.55 8.38 -13.21
CA LYS A 230 -17.24 7.21 -14.06
C LYS A 230 -17.47 7.42 -15.56
N PRO A 231 -18.53 8.08 -16.03
CA PRO A 231 -18.75 8.30 -17.46
C PRO A 231 -17.65 9.14 -18.14
N ASP A 232 -17.00 10.04 -17.37
CA ASP A 232 -16.01 10.98 -17.88
C ASP A 232 -14.58 10.46 -17.75
N LEU A 233 -14.42 9.33 -17.03
CA LEU A 233 -13.13 8.70 -16.80
C LEU A 233 -12.85 7.61 -17.84
N ARG A 234 -11.58 7.45 -18.18
CA ARG A 234 -11.12 6.25 -18.89
C ARG A 234 -11.10 5.01 -17.99
N GLY A 235 -10.83 5.18 -16.71
CA GLY A 235 -10.83 4.10 -15.74
C GLY A 235 -10.05 4.38 -14.47
N PHE A 236 -9.71 3.29 -13.79
CA PHE A 236 -8.90 3.28 -12.58
C PHE A 236 -7.60 2.55 -12.89
N THR A 237 -6.46 3.04 -12.40
CA THR A 237 -5.17 2.40 -12.59
C THR A 237 -4.14 2.88 -11.57
N SER A 238 -3.33 1.97 -11.05
CA SER A 238 -2.12 2.28 -10.28
C SER A 238 -0.86 2.32 -11.16
N ASP A 239 -0.96 1.98 -12.46
CA ASP A 239 0.12 2.14 -13.43
C ASP A 239 0.13 3.57 -14.00
N THR A 240 0.38 4.52 -13.13
CA THR A 240 0.34 5.97 -13.41
C THR A 240 1.43 6.39 -14.39
N ILE A 241 2.62 5.82 -14.22
CA ILE A 241 3.81 6.18 -14.99
C ILE A 241 3.66 5.79 -16.46
N THR A 242 3.30 4.53 -16.72
CA THR A 242 3.17 4.04 -18.10
C THR A 242 1.99 4.67 -18.80
N SER A 243 0.85 4.83 -18.11
CA SER A 243 -0.37 5.39 -18.72
C SER A 243 -0.18 6.83 -19.19
N MET A 244 0.52 7.66 -18.41
CA MET A 244 0.78 9.05 -18.77
C MET A 244 1.94 9.18 -19.76
N ALA A 245 3.04 8.45 -19.57
CA ALA A 245 4.18 8.49 -20.47
C ALA A 245 3.83 8.03 -21.90
N SER A 246 2.96 7.04 -22.04
CA SER A 246 2.47 6.56 -23.35
C SER A 246 1.42 7.48 -24.00
N GLY A 247 0.93 8.52 -23.30
CA GLY A 247 -0.12 9.41 -23.76
C GLY A 247 -1.54 8.82 -23.67
N ASN A 248 -1.73 7.71 -22.97
CA ASN A 248 -3.05 7.14 -22.71
C ASN A 248 -3.81 7.99 -21.70
N ALA A 249 -3.12 8.53 -20.69
CA ALA A 249 -3.67 9.50 -19.75
C ALA A 249 -3.23 10.91 -20.13
N TRP A 250 -4.16 11.86 -20.07
CA TRP A 250 -3.90 13.30 -20.20
C TRP A 250 -4.08 14.02 -18.88
N ILE A 251 -4.97 13.54 -18.02
CA ILE A 251 -5.09 13.91 -16.61
C ILE A 251 -5.11 12.64 -15.79
N GLN A 252 -4.39 12.63 -14.68
CA GLN A 252 -4.31 11.46 -13.83
C GLN A 252 -4.16 11.80 -12.36
N HIS A 253 -4.98 11.20 -11.51
CA HIS A 253 -4.78 11.12 -10.09
C HIS A 253 -3.54 10.26 -9.83
N LEU A 254 -2.50 10.85 -9.24
CA LEU A 254 -1.20 10.19 -9.07
C LEU A 254 -0.40 10.81 -7.92
N TRP A 255 0.66 10.13 -7.54
CA TRP A 255 1.62 10.60 -6.53
C TRP A 255 2.68 11.51 -7.15
N ASN A 256 3.16 12.47 -6.37
CA ASN A 256 4.13 13.48 -6.83
C ASN A 256 5.43 12.90 -7.41
N GLY A 257 5.94 11.80 -6.86
CA GLY A 257 7.16 11.13 -7.35
C GLY A 257 7.00 10.53 -8.74
N ASP A 258 5.79 10.07 -9.09
CA ASP A 258 5.53 9.53 -10.42
C ASP A 258 5.76 10.56 -11.53
N VAL A 259 5.46 11.84 -11.25
CA VAL A 259 5.71 12.92 -12.21
C VAL A 259 7.18 12.99 -12.61
N VAL A 260 8.10 12.81 -11.67
CA VAL A 260 9.54 12.77 -11.96
C VAL A 260 9.88 11.59 -12.85
N ASN A 261 9.34 10.41 -12.54
CA ASN A 261 9.53 9.20 -13.33
C ASN A 261 8.94 9.30 -14.73
N ILE A 262 7.77 9.95 -14.88
CA ILE A 262 7.13 10.18 -16.18
C ILE A 262 8.00 11.13 -17.03
N ARG A 263 8.51 12.21 -16.43
CA ARG A 263 9.38 13.18 -17.12
C ARG A 263 10.63 12.56 -17.74
N TYR A 264 11.18 11.51 -17.12
CA TYR A 264 12.33 10.78 -17.69
C TYR A 264 11.96 9.90 -18.89
N ARG A 265 10.68 9.71 -19.20
CA ARG A 265 10.17 8.77 -20.24
C ARG A 265 9.45 9.45 -21.37
N VAL A 266 9.33 10.77 -21.35
CA VAL A 266 8.73 11.58 -22.41
C VAL A 266 9.78 12.42 -23.11
N ASP A 267 9.53 12.79 -24.37
CA ASP A 267 10.48 13.57 -25.17
C ASP A 267 10.68 14.98 -24.59
N ASN A 268 9.61 15.60 -24.11
CA ASN A 268 9.65 16.92 -23.48
C ASN A 268 9.15 16.81 -22.02
N PRO A 269 10.05 16.84 -21.03
CA PRO A 269 9.68 16.77 -19.62
C PRO A 269 8.74 17.88 -19.14
N ASP A 270 8.78 19.05 -19.78
CA ASP A 270 7.96 20.21 -19.42
C ASP A 270 6.47 20.00 -19.79
N ASP A 271 6.15 19.04 -20.63
CA ASP A 271 4.78 18.69 -20.94
C ASP A 271 4.07 17.99 -19.76
N ILE A 272 4.81 17.50 -18.79
CA ILE A 272 4.26 16.81 -17.62
C ILE A 272 4.29 17.73 -16.41
N GLN A 273 3.12 18.07 -15.91
CA GLN A 273 2.95 18.97 -14.79
C GLN A 273 2.22 18.30 -13.63
N PHE A 274 2.45 18.79 -12.41
CA PHE A 274 1.74 18.38 -11.21
C PHE A 274 0.92 19.54 -10.66
N GLN A 275 -0.37 19.30 -10.47
CA GLN A 275 -1.29 20.26 -9.89
C GLN A 275 -1.59 19.93 -8.44
N LYS A 276 -1.41 20.93 -7.58
CA LYS A 276 -1.93 20.94 -6.20
C LYS A 276 -3.38 21.38 -6.23
N CYS A 277 -4.26 20.57 -5.65
CA CYS A 277 -5.68 20.86 -5.62
C CYS A 277 -6.03 21.70 -4.39
N ARG A 278 -6.85 22.73 -4.61
CA ARG A 278 -7.21 23.72 -3.56
C ARG A 278 -8.10 23.17 -2.46
N GLU A 279 -8.81 22.09 -2.71
CA GLU A 279 -9.65 21.41 -1.70
C GLU A 279 -8.81 20.69 -0.64
N GLY A 280 -7.53 20.54 -0.88
CA GLY A 280 -6.58 19.81 -0.04
C GLY A 280 -5.88 18.69 -0.82
N LEU A 281 -4.85 18.15 -0.21
CA LEU A 281 -4.04 17.08 -0.78
C LEU A 281 -3.86 15.97 0.25
N PRO A 282 -4.05 14.70 -0.11
CA PRO A 282 -3.55 13.60 0.69
C PRO A 282 -2.02 13.70 0.84
N VAL A 283 -1.54 13.53 2.06
CA VAL A 283 -0.10 13.43 2.37
C VAL A 283 0.08 12.14 3.16
N GLY A 284 0.94 11.28 2.68
CA GLY A 284 1.24 10.02 3.32
C GLY A 284 2.74 9.82 3.53
N SER A 285 3.07 8.80 4.31
CA SER A 285 4.43 8.37 4.57
C SER A 285 4.49 6.85 4.53
N ASP A 286 5.52 6.32 3.87
CA ASP A 286 5.86 4.92 3.96
C ASP A 286 7.09 4.75 4.85
N CYS A 287 7.21 3.59 5.47
CA CYS A 287 8.24 3.30 6.43
C CYS A 287 9.02 2.04 6.05
N PHE A 288 10.30 2.00 6.40
CA PHE A 288 11.01 0.74 6.54
C PHE A 288 10.48 -0.01 7.76
N ALA A 289 10.18 -1.28 7.61
CA ALA A 289 9.78 -2.15 8.71
C ALA A 289 10.31 -3.58 8.51
N ILE A 290 10.64 -4.23 9.61
CA ILE A 290 11.18 -5.59 9.61
C ILE A 290 10.12 -6.52 10.22
N PRO A 291 9.57 -7.49 9.45
CA PRO A 291 8.60 -8.44 9.99
C PRO A 291 9.19 -9.33 11.08
N VAL A 292 8.36 -9.79 12.02
CA VAL A 292 8.80 -10.69 13.11
C VAL A 292 9.33 -12.05 12.64
N ASP A 293 8.95 -12.46 11.42
CA ASP A 293 9.38 -13.70 10.78
C ASP A 293 10.51 -13.51 9.75
N ALA A 294 11.14 -12.32 9.73
CA ALA A 294 12.31 -12.04 8.92
C ALA A 294 13.44 -13.03 9.22
N GLN A 295 14.03 -13.59 8.17
CA GLN A 295 15.11 -14.57 8.31
C GLN A 295 16.48 -13.89 8.45
N HIS A 296 16.65 -12.71 7.89
CA HIS A 296 17.89 -11.95 7.87
C HIS A 296 17.70 -10.50 8.39
N PRO A 297 17.19 -10.32 9.61
CA PRO A 297 16.89 -8.99 10.16
C PRO A 297 18.14 -8.11 10.36
N GLY A 298 19.32 -8.73 10.55
CA GLY A 298 20.57 -8.01 10.65
C GLY A 298 20.98 -7.37 9.31
N THR A 299 20.80 -8.08 8.20
CA THR A 299 21.05 -7.56 6.85
C THR A 299 20.01 -6.48 6.50
N ALA A 300 18.76 -6.64 6.94
CA ALA A 300 17.73 -5.62 6.77
C ALA A 300 18.09 -4.30 7.50
N LEU A 301 18.62 -4.37 8.73
CA LEU A 301 19.11 -3.20 9.45
C LEU A 301 20.28 -2.51 8.73
N LEU A 302 21.23 -3.27 8.20
CA LEU A 302 22.32 -2.71 7.38
C LEU A 302 21.77 -1.99 6.15
N PHE A 303 20.73 -2.54 5.53
CA PHE A 303 20.11 -1.92 4.36
C PHE A 303 19.36 -0.63 4.73
N ILE A 304 18.65 -0.59 5.85
CA ILE A 304 17.99 0.64 6.34
C ILE A 304 19.03 1.75 6.54
N ASP A 305 20.13 1.44 7.25
CA ASP A 305 21.19 2.42 7.52
C ASP A 305 21.86 2.91 6.22
N PHE A 306 22.15 1.97 5.31
CA PHE A 306 22.65 2.30 3.97
C PHE A 306 21.70 3.21 3.20
N MET A 307 20.39 3.01 3.28
CA MET A 307 19.41 3.87 2.60
C MET A 307 19.33 5.26 3.21
N LEU A 308 19.52 5.40 4.52
CA LEU A 308 19.65 6.69 5.17
C LEU A 308 20.91 7.43 4.70
N GLU A 309 22.06 6.74 4.51
CA GLU A 309 23.27 7.29 3.90
C GLU A 309 23.00 7.78 2.46
N LYS A 310 22.22 7.01 1.69
CA LYS A 310 21.99 7.23 0.25
C LYS A 310 20.71 8.01 -0.08
N ALA A 311 20.09 8.63 0.90
CA ALA A 311 18.78 9.29 0.75
C ALA A 311 18.73 10.22 -0.47
N ALA A 312 19.68 11.16 -0.62
CA ALA A 312 19.71 12.07 -1.77
C ALA A 312 19.79 11.37 -3.13
N GLN A 313 20.54 10.27 -3.22
CA GLN A 313 20.64 9.51 -4.47
C GLN A 313 19.33 8.81 -4.81
N ASN A 314 18.64 8.27 -3.81
CA ASN A 314 17.35 7.64 -3.99
C ASN A 314 16.27 8.65 -4.39
N VAL A 315 16.18 9.78 -3.67
CA VAL A 315 15.22 10.87 -3.96
C VAL A 315 15.40 11.41 -5.37
N LYS A 316 16.64 11.62 -5.82
CA LYS A 316 16.91 12.08 -7.19
C LYS A 316 16.35 11.13 -8.25
N TRP A 317 16.32 9.82 -7.98
CA TRP A 317 15.84 8.83 -8.92
C TRP A 317 14.33 8.62 -8.82
N THR A 318 13.80 8.51 -7.60
CA THR A 318 12.38 8.20 -7.36
C THR A 318 11.47 9.42 -7.48
N GLY A 319 11.98 10.62 -7.16
CA GLY A 319 11.17 11.82 -6.99
C GLY A 319 10.38 11.87 -5.68
N TYR A 320 10.46 10.83 -4.85
CA TYR A 320 9.82 10.79 -3.54
C TYR A 320 10.79 11.28 -2.47
N PRO A 321 10.49 12.39 -1.76
CA PRO A 321 11.37 12.88 -0.72
C PRO A 321 11.46 11.89 0.43
N MET A 322 12.66 11.59 0.87
CA MET A 322 12.88 10.92 2.14
C MET A 322 12.88 11.96 3.27
N PRO A 323 12.31 11.66 4.45
CA PRO A 323 12.23 12.61 5.55
C PRO A 323 13.57 12.73 6.30
N THR A 324 14.61 13.08 5.58
CA THR A 324 16.00 13.13 6.06
C THR A 324 16.69 14.46 5.71
N LYS A 325 17.64 14.89 6.56
CA LYS A 325 18.38 16.14 6.40
C LYS A 325 19.37 16.13 5.24
N ASN A 326 19.65 14.95 4.69
CA ASN A 326 20.62 14.74 3.60
C ASN A 326 19.96 14.32 2.27
N SER A 327 18.63 14.43 2.20
CA SER A 327 17.86 14.11 0.98
C SER A 327 17.69 15.33 0.06
#